data_e14e533ad32f08b5d93ce17962f50053
#
_entry.id   e14e533ad32f08b5d93ce17962f50053
#
_cell.length_a   1.000
_cell.length_b   1.000
_cell.length_c   1.000
_cell.angle_alpha   90.00
_cell.angle_beta   90.00
_cell.angle_gamma   90.00
#
_symmetry.space_group_name_H-M   'P 1'
#
loop_
_entity.id
_entity.type
_entity.pdbx_description
1 polymer ?
#
loop_
_entity_poly.entity_id
_entity_poly.type
_entity_poly.pdbx_seq_one_letter_code
_entity_poly.pdbx_strand_id
1 'polypeptide(L)'
;EMGALSRGSGIDLGAAVVEAARSGVDMFLACHDERIQTEALEALACALMDGGLKRETVRLAGARLDVLDAAFVSAPRGVIEEIQRDVAGLVGTEANGRRIDEALGIGIGATEAV
;
A
#
# COMPACT_ATOMS: atom_id res chain seq x y z
N GLU A 1 2.90 6.71 -1.76
CA GLU A 1 1.49 6.77 -2.16
C GLU A 1 1.33 7.85 -3.24
N MET A 2 0.74 7.46 -4.39
CA MET A 2 0.70 8.33 -5.59
C MET A 2 -0.09 9.63 -5.37
N GLY A 3 -1.15 9.59 -4.60
CA GLY A 3 -1.92 10.80 -4.27
C GLY A 3 -1.14 11.84 -3.46
N ALA A 4 -0.12 11.44 -2.71
CA ALA A 4 0.75 12.37 -2.00
C ALA A 4 1.66 13.16 -2.94
N LEU A 5 2.11 12.55 -4.04
CA LEU A 5 2.92 13.22 -5.05
C LEU A 5 2.16 14.34 -5.77
N SER A 6 0.87 14.14 -6.06
CA SER A 6 0.06 15.16 -6.76
C SER A 6 -0.35 16.31 -5.85
N ARG A 7 -0.65 16.06 -4.56
CA ARG A 7 -1.20 17.06 -3.64
C ARG A 7 -0.26 18.23 -3.27
N GLY A 8 1.03 18.04 -3.39
CA GLY A 8 2.00 19.06 -2.94
C GLY A 8 2.88 19.67 -4.03
N SER A 9 2.96 19.01 -5.18
CA SER A 9 3.93 19.33 -6.23
C SER A 9 3.32 20.01 -7.46
N GLY A 10 1.99 20.01 -7.59
CA GLY A 10 1.31 20.43 -8.82
C GLY A 10 1.53 19.49 -10.02
N ILE A 11 2.10 18.29 -9.78
CA ILE A 11 2.32 17.28 -10.80
C ILE A 11 0.98 16.60 -11.11
N ASP A 12 0.66 16.49 -12.39
CA ASP A 12 -0.47 15.68 -12.87
C ASP A 12 -0.27 14.22 -12.49
N LEU A 13 -1.27 13.63 -11.84
CA LEU A 13 -1.19 12.25 -11.32
C LEU A 13 -1.00 11.25 -12.45
N GLY A 14 -1.77 11.38 -13.54
CA GLY A 14 -1.69 10.47 -14.67
C GLY A 14 -0.32 10.49 -15.33
N ALA A 15 0.23 11.69 -15.56
CA ALA A 15 1.57 11.86 -16.12
C ALA A 15 2.64 11.25 -15.18
N ALA A 16 2.52 11.47 -13.86
CA ALA A 16 3.47 10.92 -12.90
C ALA A 16 3.46 9.39 -12.87
N VAL A 17 2.28 8.76 -12.92
CA VAL A 17 2.14 7.30 -12.94
C VAL A 17 2.71 6.70 -14.21
N VAL A 18 2.44 7.29 -15.37
CA VAL A 18 2.97 6.82 -16.66
C VAL A 18 4.48 6.93 -16.69
N GLU A 19 5.06 8.04 -16.23
CA GLU A 19 6.51 8.23 -16.20
C GLU A 19 7.19 7.29 -15.21
N ALA A 20 6.59 7.04 -14.05
CA ALA A 20 7.08 6.05 -13.10
C ALA A 20 7.09 4.63 -13.71
N ALA A 21 6.02 4.24 -14.44
CA ALA A 21 5.98 2.98 -15.16
C ALA A 21 7.08 2.87 -16.24
N ARG A 22 7.32 3.95 -16.99
CA ARG A 22 8.42 4.02 -17.96
C ARG A 22 9.80 3.86 -17.31
N SER A 23 9.94 4.39 -16.10
CA SER A 23 11.17 4.31 -15.31
C SER A 23 11.39 2.95 -14.64
N GLY A 24 10.41 2.02 -14.76
CA GLY A 24 10.55 0.65 -14.26
C GLY A 24 9.90 0.40 -12.90
N VAL A 25 8.99 1.25 -12.46
CA VAL A 25 8.13 0.97 -11.29
C VAL A 25 7.10 -0.08 -11.68
N ASP A 26 7.02 -1.15 -10.92
CA ASP A 26 6.16 -2.31 -11.20
C ASP A 26 4.81 -2.25 -10.50
N MET A 27 4.74 -1.58 -9.35
CA MET A 27 3.55 -1.49 -8.52
C MET A 27 3.33 -0.07 -8.02
N PHE A 28 2.07 0.37 -8.00
CA PHE A 28 1.66 1.67 -7.52
C PHE A 28 0.72 1.53 -6.33
N LEU A 29 0.94 2.35 -5.32
CA LEU A 29 0.01 2.48 -4.20
C LEU A 29 -0.84 3.73 -4.43
N ALA A 30 -2.14 3.53 -4.64
CA ALA A 30 -3.14 4.58 -4.71
C ALA A 30 -4.20 4.28 -3.63
N CYS A 31 -4.09 4.96 -2.50
CA CYS A 31 -4.89 4.70 -1.30
C CYS A 31 -5.93 5.80 -1.08
N HIS A 32 -6.96 5.47 -0.29
CA HIS A 32 -7.95 6.38 0.29
C HIS A 32 -8.97 7.04 -0.65
N ASP A 33 -8.69 7.18 -1.94
CA ASP A 33 -9.57 7.89 -2.89
C ASP A 33 -9.71 7.08 -4.17
N GLU A 34 -10.92 6.56 -4.40
CA GLU A 34 -11.26 5.79 -5.60
C GLU A 34 -11.02 6.60 -6.88
N ARG A 35 -11.22 7.91 -6.84
CA ARG A 35 -10.96 8.80 -7.97
C ARG A 35 -9.47 8.78 -8.36
N ILE A 36 -8.56 8.79 -7.39
CA ILE A 36 -7.10 8.69 -7.62
C ILE A 36 -6.74 7.32 -8.23
N GLN A 37 -7.38 6.26 -7.77
CA GLN A 37 -7.16 4.91 -8.30
C GLN A 37 -7.63 4.82 -9.76
N THR A 38 -8.81 5.33 -10.05
CA THR A 38 -9.37 5.35 -11.40
C THR A 38 -8.53 6.19 -12.36
N GLU A 39 -8.16 7.41 -11.97
CA GLU A 39 -7.31 8.30 -12.75
C GLU A 39 -5.95 7.68 -13.08
N ALA A 40 -5.30 7.04 -12.11
CA ALA A 40 -4.03 6.35 -12.32
C ALA A 40 -4.17 5.18 -13.31
N LEU A 41 -5.22 4.37 -13.16
CA LEU A 41 -5.48 3.22 -14.04
C LEU A 41 -5.81 3.65 -15.47
N GLU A 42 -6.65 4.67 -15.63
CA GLU A 42 -7.01 5.22 -16.93
C GLU A 42 -5.81 5.82 -17.66
N ALA A 43 -4.93 6.54 -16.94
CA ALA A 43 -3.71 7.10 -17.52
C ALA A 43 -2.77 6.00 -18.04
N LEU A 44 -2.58 4.92 -17.30
CA LEU A 44 -1.78 3.77 -17.75
C LEU A 44 -2.41 3.07 -18.95
N ALA A 45 -3.73 2.87 -18.93
CA ALA A 45 -4.46 2.25 -20.03
C ALA A 45 -4.37 3.09 -21.31
N CYS A 46 -4.59 4.41 -21.23
CA CYS A 46 -4.45 5.32 -22.36
C CYS A 46 -3.02 5.30 -22.92
N ALA A 47 -2.00 5.40 -22.05
CA ALA A 47 -0.60 5.37 -22.48
C ALA A 47 -0.20 4.04 -23.15
N LEU A 48 -0.84 2.93 -22.77
CA LEU A 48 -0.68 1.64 -23.44
C LEU A 48 -1.34 1.59 -24.81
N MET A 49 -2.50 2.21 -24.95
CA MET A 49 -3.27 2.24 -26.21
C MET A 49 -2.64 3.15 -27.25
N ASP A 50 -2.12 4.29 -26.85
CA ASP A 50 -1.48 5.27 -27.75
C ASP A 50 0.01 5.00 -27.99
N GLY A 51 0.58 3.97 -27.34
CA GLY A 51 2.00 3.59 -27.48
C GLY A 51 2.95 4.41 -26.62
N GLY A 52 2.45 5.29 -25.78
CA GLY A 52 3.23 6.06 -24.82
C GLY A 52 3.87 5.17 -23.73
N LEU A 53 3.26 4.04 -23.43
CA LEU A 53 3.82 2.98 -22.57
C LEU A 53 3.98 1.70 -23.39
N LYS A 54 5.17 1.11 -23.40
CA LYS A 54 5.42 -0.12 -24.15
C LYS A 54 4.78 -1.33 -23.50
N ARG A 55 4.10 -2.18 -24.26
CA ARG A 55 3.52 -3.44 -23.78
C ARG A 55 4.54 -4.34 -23.09
N GLU A 56 5.77 -4.33 -23.58
CA GLU A 56 6.88 -5.09 -23.00
C GLU A 56 7.21 -4.64 -21.58
N THR A 57 7.16 -3.33 -21.30
CA THR A 57 7.35 -2.80 -19.94
C THR A 57 6.34 -3.37 -18.97
N VAL A 58 5.05 -3.38 -19.36
CA VAL A 58 3.97 -3.92 -18.51
C VAL A 58 4.11 -5.44 -18.35
N ARG A 59 4.46 -6.17 -19.42
CA ARG A 59 4.70 -7.62 -19.35
C ARG A 59 5.83 -7.99 -18.41
N LEU A 60 6.93 -7.23 -18.43
CA LEU A 60 8.07 -7.44 -17.54
C LEU A 60 7.74 -7.09 -16.08
N ALA A 61 6.97 -6.03 -15.85
CA ALA A 61 6.46 -5.70 -14.53
C ALA A 61 5.59 -6.83 -13.96
N GLY A 62 4.63 -7.33 -14.75
CA GLY A 62 3.80 -8.48 -14.37
C GLY A 62 4.62 -9.70 -14.00
N ALA A 63 5.61 -10.07 -14.82
CA ALA A 63 6.47 -11.21 -14.54
C ALA A 63 7.25 -11.08 -13.22
N ARG A 64 7.68 -9.86 -12.86
CA ARG A 64 8.33 -9.61 -11.56
C ARG A 64 7.34 -9.70 -10.39
N LEU A 65 6.11 -9.22 -10.58
CA LEU A 65 5.04 -9.35 -9.59
C LEU A 65 4.61 -10.81 -9.37
N ASP A 66 4.55 -11.62 -10.43
CA ASP A 66 4.27 -13.07 -10.33
C ASP A 66 5.30 -13.78 -9.45
N VAL A 67 6.59 -13.45 -9.59
CA VAL A 67 7.66 -14.00 -8.74
C VAL A 67 7.48 -13.56 -7.28
N LEU A 68 7.12 -12.31 -7.05
CA LEU A 68 6.86 -11.77 -5.72
C LEU A 68 5.65 -12.46 -5.07
N ASP A 69 4.57 -12.61 -5.83
CA ASP A 69 3.35 -13.29 -5.38
C ASP A 69 3.63 -14.73 -4.99
N ALA A 70 4.33 -15.47 -5.85
CA ALA A 70 4.71 -16.86 -5.57
C ALA A 70 5.60 -17.00 -4.32
N ALA A 71 6.46 -16.02 -4.06
CA ALA A 71 7.40 -16.06 -2.93
C ALA A 71 6.77 -15.66 -1.59
N PHE A 72 5.83 -14.72 -1.60
CA PHE A 72 5.39 -14.05 -0.37
C PHE A 72 3.87 -14.04 -0.14
N VAL A 73 3.05 -14.15 -1.17
CA VAL A 73 1.59 -14.05 -1.05
C VAL A 73 0.93 -15.41 -1.09
N SER A 74 1.44 -16.33 -1.89
CA SER A 74 0.90 -17.70 -2.05
C SER A 74 1.30 -18.64 -0.91
N ALA A 75 1.52 -18.09 0.30
CA ALA A 75 1.81 -18.91 1.48
C ALA A 75 0.65 -19.87 1.80
N PRO A 76 0.92 -21.11 2.23
CA PRO A 76 -0.12 -22.06 2.64
C PRO A 76 -1.04 -21.44 3.70
N ARG A 77 -2.35 -21.65 3.57
CA ARG A 77 -3.36 -21.09 4.50
C ARG A 77 -3.06 -21.36 5.98
N GLY A 78 -2.47 -22.51 6.30
CA GLY A 78 -2.09 -22.85 7.67
C GLY A 78 -1.09 -21.88 8.30
N VAL A 79 -0.18 -21.31 7.52
CA VAL A 79 0.77 -20.31 7.99
C VAL A 79 0.05 -19.00 8.34
N ILE A 80 -0.95 -18.61 7.56
CA ILE A 80 -1.74 -17.39 7.82
C ILE A 80 -2.56 -17.54 9.11
N GLU A 81 -3.18 -18.70 9.32
CA GLU A 81 -3.95 -18.97 10.54
C GLU A 81 -3.07 -19.01 11.79
N GLU A 82 -1.85 -19.54 11.69
CA GLU A 82 -0.88 -19.54 12.77
C GLU A 82 -0.42 -18.12 13.09
N ILE A 83 -0.06 -17.33 12.08
CA ILE A 83 0.31 -15.91 12.23
C ILE A 83 -0.85 -15.11 12.85
N GLN A 84 -2.09 -15.31 12.39
CA GLN A 84 -3.25 -14.61 12.95
C GLN A 84 -3.48 -14.96 14.43
N ARG A 85 -3.24 -16.19 14.83
CA ARG A 85 -3.35 -16.62 16.22
C ARG A 85 -2.30 -15.97 17.10
N ASP A 86 -1.05 -15.92 16.63
CA ASP A 86 0.06 -15.27 17.34
C ASP A 86 -0.12 -13.76 17.43
N VAL A 87 -0.59 -13.12 16.36
CA VAL A 87 -0.88 -11.67 16.33
C VAL A 87 -1.98 -11.30 17.31
N ALA A 88 -3.03 -12.12 17.44
CA ALA A 88 -4.12 -11.86 18.40
C ALA A 88 -3.62 -11.84 19.86
N GLY A 89 -2.54 -12.58 20.17
CA GLY A 89 -1.88 -12.55 21.49
C GLY A 89 -0.90 -11.41 21.69
N LEU A 90 -0.53 -10.68 20.61
CA LEU A 90 0.50 -9.63 20.64
C LEU A 90 -0.07 -8.23 20.40
N VAL A 91 -1.14 -8.10 19.61
CA VAL A 91 -1.73 -6.81 19.24
C VAL A 91 -2.94 -6.51 20.12
N GLY A 92 -3.05 -5.27 20.57
CA GLY A 92 -4.18 -4.82 21.38
C GLY A 92 -4.20 -5.36 22.82
N THR A 93 -3.06 -5.91 23.30
CA THR A 93 -2.96 -6.35 24.69
C THR A 93 -2.93 -5.13 25.62
N GLU A 94 -3.43 -5.32 26.84
CA GLU A 94 -3.40 -4.28 27.88
C GLU A 94 -1.96 -3.79 28.17
N ALA A 95 -0.98 -4.69 28.07
CA ALA A 95 0.43 -4.36 28.23
C ALA A 95 0.93 -3.43 27.11
N ASN A 96 0.49 -3.64 25.85
CA ASN A 96 0.84 -2.78 24.73
C ASN A 96 0.12 -1.44 24.84
N GLY A 97 -1.13 -1.41 25.29
CA GLY A 97 -1.86 -0.17 25.58
C GLY A 97 -1.09 0.70 26.59
N ARG A 98 -0.67 0.13 27.72
CA ARG A 98 0.13 0.84 28.71
C ARG A 98 1.43 1.41 28.17
N ARG A 99 2.15 0.66 27.32
CA ARG A 99 3.38 1.15 26.67
C ARG A 99 3.15 2.33 25.74
N ILE A 100 2.02 2.32 25.04
CA ILE A 100 1.63 3.45 24.15
C ILE A 100 1.31 4.67 25.01
N ASP A 101 0.53 4.52 26.07
CA ASP A 101 0.17 5.59 26.98
C ASP A 101 1.40 6.22 27.64
N GLU A 102 2.36 5.40 28.09
CA GLU A 102 3.64 5.84 28.62
C GLU A 102 4.45 6.61 27.59
N ALA A 103 4.54 6.09 26.34
CA ALA A 103 5.32 6.72 25.26
C ALA A 103 4.71 8.05 24.81
N LEU A 104 3.39 8.19 24.86
CA LEU A 104 2.67 9.40 24.50
C LEU A 104 2.53 10.40 25.66
N GLY A 105 2.97 10.02 26.88
CA GLY A 105 2.78 10.84 28.07
C GLY A 105 1.32 11.00 28.50
N ILE A 106 0.45 10.10 28.02
CA ILE A 106 -0.96 10.07 28.40
C ILE A 106 -1.03 9.41 29.77
N GLY A 107 -1.11 10.20 30.83
CA GLY A 107 -1.35 9.67 32.17
C GLY A 107 -2.68 8.89 32.19
N ILE A 108 -2.66 7.68 32.72
CA ILE A 108 -3.86 6.91 33.02
C ILE A 108 -4.62 7.74 34.06
N GLY A 109 -5.58 8.54 33.58
CA GLY A 109 -6.49 9.27 34.47
C GLY A 109 -7.18 8.25 35.36
N ALA A 110 -6.96 8.37 36.64
CA ALA A 110 -7.71 7.62 37.64
C ALA A 110 -9.19 7.80 37.33
N THR A 111 -9.86 6.71 37.01
CA THR A 111 -11.31 6.68 36.96
C THR A 111 -11.76 6.89 38.40
N GLU A 112 -12.14 8.13 38.73
CA GLU A 112 -12.83 8.39 39.98
C GLU A 112 -14.11 7.56 39.94
N ALA A 113 -14.18 6.58 40.83
CA ALA A 113 -15.40 5.87 41.14
C ALA A 113 -16.34 6.88 41.84
N VAL A 114 -17.49 7.12 41.24
CA VAL A 114 -18.68 7.70 41.86
C VAL A 114 -19.66 6.58 42.12
#